data_9917cfb9be120928bb8e293da047aeeb
#
_entry.id   9917cfb9be120928bb8e293da047aeeb
#
_cell.length_a   1.000
_cell.length_b   1.000
_cell.length_c   1.000
_cell.angle_alpha   90.00
_cell.angle_beta   90.00
_cell.angle_gamma   90.00
#
_symmetry.space_group_name_H-M   'P 1'
#
loop_
_entity.id
_entity.type
_entity.pdbx_description
1 polymer ?
#
loop_
_entity_poly.entity_id
_entity_poly.type
_entity_poly.pdbx_seq_one_letter_code
_entity_poly.pdbx_strand_id
1 'polypeptide(L)'
;SALIGVAEIISELVSSYDYIIAPVASGGTLAGLIAATHNTATQILGIGVLKGQGYLEELVQSLLPQSYAHWSICHEYHFGGYAKRTDELFDFCANFYQQNNIPIEPVYSGKLLYALKDLLEQGYFPKGSKILVLHTGGLQGSRLNP
;
A
#
# COMPACT_ATOMS: atom_id res chain seq x y z
N SER A 1 0.17 -10.69 -28.06
CA SER A 1 -0.07 -9.27 -28.40
C SER A 1 0.76 -8.36 -27.50
N ALA A 2 0.97 -7.12 -27.92
CA ALA A 2 1.73 -6.14 -27.15
C ALA A 2 1.11 -5.90 -25.75
N LEU A 3 -0.21 -5.93 -25.63
CA LEU A 3 -0.90 -5.75 -24.35
C LEU A 3 -0.61 -6.90 -23.38
N ILE A 4 -0.58 -8.13 -23.87
CA ILE A 4 -0.24 -9.29 -23.05
C ILE A 4 1.22 -9.20 -22.60
N GLY A 5 2.14 -8.81 -23.48
CA GLY A 5 3.55 -8.65 -23.13
C GLY A 5 3.77 -7.60 -22.05
N VAL A 6 3.05 -6.46 -22.12
CA VAL A 6 3.13 -5.41 -21.09
C VAL A 6 2.61 -5.92 -19.75
N ALA A 7 1.47 -6.62 -19.74
CA ALA A 7 0.91 -7.19 -18.51
C ALA A 7 1.87 -8.19 -17.87
N GLU A 8 2.54 -9.03 -18.65
CA GLU A 8 3.53 -9.99 -18.14
C GLU A 8 4.74 -9.26 -17.52
N ILE A 9 5.23 -8.19 -18.15
CA ILE A 9 6.33 -7.40 -17.63
C ILE A 9 5.97 -6.76 -16.29
N ILE A 10 4.77 -6.19 -16.19
CA ILE A 10 4.28 -5.59 -14.95
C ILE A 10 4.16 -6.66 -13.86
N SER A 11 3.61 -7.81 -14.17
CA SER A 11 3.47 -8.91 -13.23
C SER A 11 4.83 -9.39 -12.71
N GLU A 12 5.82 -9.51 -13.60
CA GLU A 12 7.20 -9.86 -13.21
C GLU A 12 7.82 -8.81 -12.30
N LEU A 13 7.62 -7.52 -12.59
CA LEU A 13 8.15 -6.44 -11.77
C LEU A 13 7.56 -6.48 -10.36
N VAL A 14 6.24 -6.60 -10.23
CA VAL A 14 5.60 -6.60 -8.89
C VAL A 14 5.95 -7.87 -8.12
N SER A 15 6.08 -9.02 -8.79
CA SER A 15 6.41 -10.28 -8.12
C SER A 15 7.86 -10.38 -7.66
N SER A 16 8.73 -9.44 -8.07
CA SER A 16 10.12 -9.39 -7.60
C SER A 16 10.25 -8.81 -6.19
N TYR A 17 9.18 -8.25 -5.63
CA TYR A 17 9.17 -7.70 -4.28
C TYR A 17 8.61 -8.72 -3.29
N ASP A 18 9.07 -8.64 -2.05
CA ASP A 18 8.55 -9.49 -0.97
C ASP A 18 7.22 -8.96 -0.45
N TYR A 19 7.08 -7.63 -0.43
CA TYR A 19 5.86 -6.94 0.00
C TYR A 19 5.54 -5.81 -0.95
N ILE A 20 4.24 -5.63 -1.19
CA ILE A 20 3.72 -4.44 -1.85
C ILE A 20 2.73 -3.80 -0.91
N ILE A 21 2.92 -2.50 -0.65
CA ILE A 21 2.08 -1.74 0.28
C ILE A 21 1.33 -0.67 -0.50
N ALA A 22 0.04 -0.56 -0.27
CA ALA A 22 -0.80 0.42 -0.94
C ALA A 22 -1.89 0.93 0.01
N PRO A 23 -2.33 2.19 -0.14
CA PRO A 23 -3.44 2.68 0.66
C PRO A 23 -4.75 2.08 0.19
N VAL A 24 -5.68 1.84 1.11
CA VAL A 24 -6.99 1.27 0.80
C VAL A 24 -8.08 2.28 1.11
N ALA A 25 -8.80 2.67 0.07
CA ALA A 25 -10.02 3.47 0.20
C ALA A 25 -11.17 2.78 -0.54
N SER A 26 -11.06 2.60 -1.85
CA SER A 26 -12.08 1.91 -2.67
C SER A 26 -11.80 0.42 -2.85
N GLY A 27 -10.58 -0.02 -2.58
CA GLY A 27 -10.18 -1.42 -2.68
C GLY A 27 -9.76 -1.89 -4.07
N GLY A 28 -10.01 -1.11 -5.12
CA GLY A 28 -9.74 -1.54 -6.50
C GLY A 28 -8.28 -1.79 -6.80
N THR A 29 -7.41 -0.90 -6.34
CA THR A 29 -5.96 -1.06 -6.54
C THR A 29 -5.43 -2.28 -5.79
N LEU A 30 -5.86 -2.46 -4.55
CA LEU A 30 -5.42 -3.60 -3.75
C LEU A 30 -5.88 -4.91 -4.39
N ALA A 31 -7.13 -4.99 -4.83
CA ALA A 31 -7.64 -6.17 -5.50
C ALA A 31 -6.85 -6.50 -6.76
N GLY A 32 -6.50 -5.50 -7.55
CA GLY A 32 -5.67 -5.68 -8.75
C GLY A 32 -4.28 -6.23 -8.42
N LEU A 33 -3.65 -5.72 -7.37
CA LEU A 33 -2.35 -6.22 -6.91
C LEU A 33 -2.42 -7.67 -6.41
N ILE A 34 -3.47 -7.99 -5.67
CA ILE A 34 -3.68 -9.35 -5.17
C ILE A 34 -3.82 -10.34 -6.34
N ALA A 35 -4.67 -10.01 -7.31
CA ALA A 35 -4.87 -10.86 -8.48
C ALA A 35 -3.59 -11.00 -9.31
N ALA A 36 -2.81 -9.93 -9.47
CA ALA A 36 -1.58 -9.95 -10.26
C ALA A 36 -0.46 -10.74 -9.60
N THR A 37 -0.50 -10.93 -8.30
CA THR A 37 0.58 -11.57 -7.53
C THR A 37 0.21 -12.97 -7.02
N HIS A 38 -0.96 -13.51 -7.38
CA HIS A 38 -1.29 -14.86 -6.98
C HIS A 38 -0.27 -15.85 -7.57
N ASN A 39 -0.03 -16.95 -6.89
CA ASN A 39 1.02 -17.93 -7.24
C ASN A 39 2.45 -17.38 -7.17
N THR A 40 2.66 -16.25 -6.50
CA THR A 40 4.00 -15.73 -6.20
C THR A 40 4.20 -15.73 -4.68
N ALA A 41 5.43 -15.43 -4.25
CA ALA A 41 5.73 -15.28 -2.84
C ALA A 41 5.46 -13.85 -2.32
N THR A 42 5.00 -12.94 -3.17
CA THR A 42 4.77 -11.55 -2.80
C THR A 42 3.55 -11.42 -1.89
N GLN A 43 3.69 -10.71 -0.78
CA GLN A 43 2.61 -10.41 0.15
C GLN A 43 2.09 -9.00 -0.12
N ILE A 44 0.78 -8.83 -0.07
CA ILE A 44 0.13 -7.54 -0.30
C ILE A 44 -0.40 -7.01 1.03
N LEU A 45 0.03 -5.81 1.39
CA LEU A 45 -0.41 -5.15 2.60
C LEU A 45 -1.14 -3.86 2.24
N GLY A 46 -2.42 -3.80 2.51
CA GLY A 46 -3.20 -2.58 2.40
C GLY A 46 -3.10 -1.77 3.68
N ILE A 47 -2.99 -0.46 3.56
CA ILE A 47 -3.09 0.45 4.70
C ILE A 47 -4.46 1.11 4.64
N GLY A 48 -5.33 0.77 5.58
CA GLY A 48 -6.64 1.37 5.67
C GLY A 48 -6.56 2.83 6.06
N VAL A 49 -6.96 3.72 5.17
CA VAL A 49 -7.00 5.17 5.43
C VAL A 49 -8.37 5.62 5.92
N LEU A 50 -9.30 4.68 5.96
CA LEU A 50 -10.65 4.85 6.49
C LEU A 50 -10.83 3.97 7.72
N LYS A 51 -11.77 4.33 8.59
CA LYS A 51 -12.29 3.38 9.59
C LYS A 51 -13.20 2.41 8.87
N GLY A 52 -12.82 1.16 8.81
CA GLY A 52 -13.61 0.19 8.06
C GLY A 52 -13.10 -1.23 8.17
N GLN A 53 -12.58 -1.61 9.35
CA GLN A 53 -12.14 -2.97 9.58
C GLN A 53 -13.31 -3.95 9.36
N GLY A 54 -13.07 -4.99 8.60
CA GLY A 54 -14.10 -5.91 8.12
C GLY A 54 -14.74 -5.43 6.83
N TYR A 55 -15.23 -4.21 6.80
CA TYR A 55 -15.85 -3.63 5.60
C TYR A 55 -14.86 -3.50 4.44
N LEU A 56 -13.66 -3.00 4.70
CA LEU A 56 -12.65 -2.87 3.65
C LEU A 56 -12.22 -4.23 3.10
N GLU A 57 -12.10 -5.23 3.97
CA GLU A 57 -11.79 -6.60 3.55
C GLU A 57 -12.90 -7.18 2.66
N GLU A 58 -14.16 -6.99 3.05
CA GLU A 58 -15.29 -7.44 2.22
C GLU A 58 -15.32 -6.73 0.87
N LEU A 59 -15.04 -5.43 0.86
CA LEU A 59 -15.01 -4.64 -0.37
C LEU A 59 -13.93 -5.17 -1.33
N VAL A 60 -12.73 -5.41 -0.83
CA VAL A 60 -11.63 -5.97 -1.63
C VAL A 60 -12.00 -7.36 -2.12
N GLN A 61 -12.50 -8.22 -1.23
CA GLN A 61 -12.88 -9.59 -1.58
C GLN A 61 -13.96 -9.62 -2.67
N SER A 62 -14.91 -8.68 -2.64
CA SER A 62 -15.97 -8.59 -3.66
C SER A 62 -15.43 -8.29 -5.07
N LEU A 63 -14.24 -7.73 -5.16
CA LEU A 63 -13.59 -7.40 -6.43
C LEU A 63 -12.67 -8.51 -6.94
N LEU A 64 -12.48 -9.56 -6.15
CA LEU A 64 -11.61 -10.68 -6.50
C LEU A 64 -12.41 -11.85 -7.07
N PRO A 65 -11.85 -12.59 -8.05
CA PRO A 65 -12.55 -13.73 -8.65
C PRO A 65 -12.65 -14.94 -7.71
N GLN A 66 -11.82 -14.99 -6.67
CA GLN A 66 -11.77 -16.08 -5.71
C GLN A 66 -11.09 -15.61 -4.43
N SER A 67 -11.03 -16.46 -3.42
CA SER A 67 -10.28 -16.17 -2.19
C SER A 67 -8.77 -16.34 -2.41
N TYR A 68 -8.01 -15.42 -1.86
CA TYR A 68 -6.55 -15.47 -1.84
C TYR A 68 -6.06 -15.26 -0.41
N ALA A 69 -4.91 -15.85 -0.08
CA ALA A 69 -4.38 -15.82 1.28
C ALA A 69 -3.21 -14.85 1.47
N HIS A 70 -2.65 -14.29 0.40
CA HIS A 70 -1.39 -13.52 0.45
C HIS A 70 -1.60 -12.02 0.63
N TRP A 71 -2.66 -11.62 1.33
CA TRP A 71 -2.95 -10.21 1.55
C TRP A 71 -3.61 -9.97 2.89
N SER A 72 -3.46 -8.76 3.37
CA SER A 72 -4.17 -8.27 4.56
C SER A 72 -4.28 -6.75 4.52
N ILE A 73 -5.11 -6.20 5.38
CA ILE A 73 -5.26 -4.75 5.55
C ILE A 73 -4.91 -4.41 6.99
N CYS A 74 -4.02 -3.44 7.15
CA CYS A 74 -3.67 -2.88 8.45
C CYS A 74 -4.59 -1.69 8.75
N HIS A 75 -5.27 -1.72 9.90
CA HIS A 75 -6.24 -0.70 10.30
C HIS A 75 -5.73 0.23 11.40
N GLU A 76 -4.42 0.21 11.65
CA GLU A 76 -3.82 0.96 12.76
C GLU A 76 -3.45 2.40 12.41
N TYR A 77 -3.59 2.80 11.13
CA TYR A 77 -3.04 4.06 10.62
C TYR A 77 -4.05 4.96 9.92
N HIS A 78 -5.34 4.82 10.23
CA HIS A 78 -6.38 5.68 9.62
C HIS A 78 -6.48 7.06 10.27
N PHE A 79 -5.87 7.27 11.43
CA PHE A 79 -5.84 8.55 12.17
C PHE A 79 -7.23 9.12 12.45
N GLY A 80 -8.21 8.27 12.67
CA GLY A 80 -9.58 8.67 12.98
C GLY A 80 -10.57 8.53 11.83
N GLY A 81 -10.13 8.18 10.64
CA GLY A 81 -10.96 7.92 9.48
C GLY A 81 -10.63 8.75 8.27
N TYR A 82 -11.53 8.77 7.29
CA TYR A 82 -11.30 9.47 6.03
C TYR A 82 -11.00 10.96 6.26
N ALA A 83 -9.92 11.42 5.67
CA ALA A 83 -9.43 12.80 5.76
C ALA A 83 -9.17 13.29 7.19
N LYS A 84 -9.32 12.42 8.21
CA LYS A 84 -8.93 12.76 9.58
C LYS A 84 -7.41 12.70 9.68
N ARG A 85 -6.87 13.60 10.50
CA ARG A 85 -5.44 13.76 10.64
C ARG A 85 -5.11 14.32 12.01
N THR A 86 -3.88 14.07 12.46
CA THR A 86 -3.37 14.55 13.73
C THR A 86 -2.20 15.49 13.47
N ASP A 87 -1.80 16.26 14.48
CA ASP A 87 -0.60 17.10 14.40
C ASP A 87 0.63 16.26 14.12
N GLU A 88 0.71 15.06 14.71
CA GLU A 88 1.80 14.13 14.47
C GLU A 88 1.92 13.76 12.99
N LEU A 89 0.79 13.46 12.33
CA LEU A 89 0.78 13.14 10.90
C LEU A 89 1.18 14.33 10.05
N PHE A 90 0.70 15.53 10.42
CA PHE A 90 1.09 16.77 9.75
C PHE A 90 2.60 17.01 9.83
N ASP A 91 3.15 16.87 11.03
CA ASP A 91 4.59 17.05 11.26
C ASP A 91 5.39 16.03 10.47
N PHE A 92 4.90 14.79 10.42
CA PHE A 92 5.53 13.75 9.60
C PHE A 92 5.59 14.16 8.13
N CYS A 93 4.49 14.65 7.57
CA CYS A 93 4.44 15.07 6.17
C CYS A 93 5.40 16.23 5.89
N ALA A 94 5.45 17.19 6.78
CA ALA A 94 6.35 18.35 6.65
C ALA A 94 7.82 17.91 6.72
N ASN A 95 8.17 17.07 7.67
CA ASN A 95 9.53 16.56 7.81
C ASN A 95 9.94 15.70 6.63
N PHE A 96 9.02 14.88 6.13
CA PHE A 96 9.28 14.05 4.96
C PHE A 96 9.59 14.92 3.73
N TYR A 97 8.85 15.99 3.53
CA TYR A 97 9.10 16.93 2.45
C TYR A 97 10.48 17.59 2.58
N GLN A 98 10.84 18.03 3.78
CA GLN A 98 12.14 18.64 4.01
C GLN A 98 13.30 17.70 3.74
N GLN A 99 13.16 16.43 4.12
CA GLN A 99 14.23 15.44 3.98
C GLN A 99 14.35 14.88 2.58
N ASN A 100 13.25 14.75 1.85
CA ASN A 100 13.21 14.01 0.59
C ASN A 100 12.84 14.87 -0.61
N ASN A 101 12.41 16.12 -0.38
CA ASN A 101 11.90 17.01 -1.43
C ASN A 101 10.78 16.39 -2.27
N ILE A 102 10.00 15.51 -1.65
CA ILE A 102 8.83 14.85 -2.25
C ILE A 102 7.63 15.26 -1.42
N PRO A 103 6.67 16.00 -1.97
CA PRO A 103 5.47 16.38 -1.23
C PRO A 103 4.57 15.17 -1.03
N ILE A 104 4.08 14.99 0.19
CA ILE A 104 3.06 14.02 0.53
C ILE A 104 1.92 14.72 1.25
N GLU A 105 0.73 14.21 1.08
CA GLU A 105 -0.47 14.79 1.67
C GLU A 105 -1.01 13.90 2.79
N PRO A 106 -1.76 14.44 3.78
CA PRO A 106 -2.15 13.67 4.96
C PRO A 106 -3.36 12.74 4.79
N VAL A 107 -4.00 12.71 3.62
CA VAL A 107 -5.20 11.87 3.42
C VAL A 107 -4.82 10.42 3.07
N TYR A 108 -3.91 10.26 2.13
CA TYR A 108 -3.51 8.93 1.62
C TYR A 108 -2.01 8.68 1.76
N SER A 109 -1.19 9.43 1.04
CA SER A 109 0.25 9.17 0.98
C SER A 109 0.95 9.39 2.32
N GLY A 110 0.51 10.37 3.10
CA GLY A 110 1.04 10.60 4.42
C GLY A 110 0.78 9.44 5.37
N LYS A 111 -0.44 8.92 5.37
CA LYS A 111 -0.81 7.77 6.20
C LYS A 111 -0.06 6.51 5.76
N LEU A 112 0.06 6.31 4.44
CA LEU A 112 0.78 5.19 3.88
C LEU A 112 2.26 5.19 4.30
N LEU A 113 2.94 6.32 4.13
CA LEU A 113 4.36 6.41 4.46
C LEU A 113 4.62 6.45 5.96
N TYR A 114 3.71 7.03 6.74
CA TYR A 114 3.76 6.96 8.20
C TYR A 114 3.66 5.49 8.66
N ALA A 115 2.71 4.75 8.09
CA ALA A 115 2.55 3.33 8.40
C ALA A 115 3.81 2.54 8.06
N LEU A 116 4.40 2.78 6.89
CA LEU A 116 5.63 2.11 6.48
C LEU A 116 6.75 2.38 7.48
N LYS A 117 6.96 3.64 7.85
CA LYS A 117 8.00 4.00 8.82
C LYS A 117 7.79 3.27 10.15
N ASP A 118 6.57 3.32 10.68
CA ASP A 118 6.25 2.72 11.97
C ASP A 118 6.39 1.19 11.93
N LEU A 119 5.91 0.55 10.87
CA LEU A 119 6.03 -0.90 10.70
C LEU A 119 7.49 -1.33 10.56
N LEU A 120 8.31 -0.55 9.85
CA LEU A 120 9.75 -0.81 9.76
C LEU A 120 10.41 -0.72 11.13
N GLU A 121 10.09 0.30 11.91
CA GLU A 121 10.64 0.48 13.25
C GLU A 121 10.23 -0.63 14.20
N GLN A 122 9.03 -1.18 14.04
CA GLN A 122 8.53 -2.30 14.85
C GLN A 122 9.11 -3.66 14.42
N GLY A 123 9.83 -3.72 13.32
CA GLY A 123 10.35 -4.99 12.82
C GLY A 123 9.29 -5.88 12.18
N TYR A 124 8.22 -5.30 11.65
CA TYR A 124 7.14 -6.04 11.01
C TYR A 124 7.63 -6.87 9.83
N PHE A 125 8.54 -6.32 9.05
CA PHE A 125 9.07 -7.00 7.86
C PHE A 125 10.34 -7.78 8.20
N PRO A 126 10.51 -9.00 7.67
CA PRO A 126 11.76 -9.71 7.81
C PRO A 126 12.93 -8.89 7.27
N LYS A 127 14.09 -9.02 7.92
CA LYS A 127 15.28 -8.29 7.52
C LYS A 127 15.66 -8.62 6.07
N GLY A 128 15.97 -7.59 5.30
CA GLY A 128 16.33 -7.76 3.89
C GLY A 128 15.15 -7.82 2.94
N SER A 129 13.92 -7.62 3.44
CA SER A 129 12.73 -7.60 2.60
C SER A 129 12.79 -6.49 1.57
N LYS A 130 12.41 -6.82 0.33
CA LYS A 130 12.21 -5.83 -0.73
C LYS A 130 10.77 -5.38 -0.69
N ILE A 131 10.55 -4.08 -0.49
CA ILE A 131 9.23 -3.50 -0.31
C ILE A 131 8.97 -2.48 -1.41
N LEU A 132 7.86 -2.65 -2.12
CA LEU A 132 7.36 -1.67 -3.06
C LEU A 132 6.19 -0.93 -2.42
N VAL A 133 6.27 0.38 -2.41
CA VAL A 133 5.20 1.23 -1.91
C VAL A 133 4.52 1.89 -3.09
N LEU A 134 3.24 1.60 -3.28
CA LEU A 134 2.47 2.18 -4.37
C LEU A 134 1.64 3.35 -3.84
N HIS A 135 1.93 4.51 -4.39
CA HIS A 135 1.17 5.71 -4.14
C HIS A 135 0.21 5.91 -5.30
N THR A 136 -1.08 5.80 -5.03
CA THR A 136 -2.10 5.81 -6.07
C THR A 136 -2.85 7.13 -6.20
N GLY A 137 -2.19 8.22 -5.89
CA GLY A 137 -2.73 9.55 -6.15
C GLY A 137 -2.72 9.88 -7.64
N GLY A 138 -3.51 9.15 -8.42
CA GLY A 138 -3.47 9.26 -9.87
C GLY A 138 -2.48 8.28 -10.50
N LEU A 139 -1.80 8.67 -11.55
CA LEU A 139 -0.91 7.80 -12.31
C LEU A 139 0.53 7.75 -11.79
N GLN A 140 0.77 8.31 -10.63
CA GLN A 140 2.12 8.43 -10.10
C GLN A 140 2.35 7.43 -8.98
N GLY A 141 3.16 6.44 -9.23
CA GLY A 141 3.63 5.53 -8.20
C GLY A 141 4.94 6.04 -7.63
N SER A 142 5.10 5.93 -6.30
CA SER A 142 6.37 6.18 -5.63
C SER A 142 6.98 4.86 -5.23
N ARG A 143 8.27 4.70 -5.50
CA ARG A 143 9.04 3.54 -5.04
C ARG A 143 9.94 3.97 -3.90
N LEU A 144 9.84 3.26 -2.80
CA LEU A 144 10.80 3.38 -1.71
C LEU A 144 11.42 2.01 -1.51
N ASN A 145 12.71 1.92 -1.69
CA ASN A 145 13.48 0.72 -1.32
C ASN A 145 14.07 0.98 0.06
N PRO A 146 13.69 0.20 1.08
CA PRO A 146 14.29 0.35 2.40
C PRO A 146 15.74 -0.05 2.44
#